data_d78ecd583ae93bd2f5fbd9924f965eba
#
_entry.id   d78ecd583ae93bd2f5fbd9924f965eba
#
_cell.length_a   1.000
_cell.length_b   1.000
_cell.length_c   1.000
_cell.angle_alpha   90.00
_cell.angle_beta   90.00
_cell.angle_gamma   90.00
#
_symmetry.space_group_name_H-M   'P 1'
#
loop_
_entity.id
_entity.type
_entity.pdbx_description
1 polymer ?
#
loop_
_entity_poly.entity_id
_entity_poly.type
_entity_poly.pdbx_seq_one_letter_code
_entity_poly.pdbx_strand_id
1 'polypeptide(L)'
;MAKNNVSRRTFVTLAGGAAAVPAAAAQGRKAVVSPAAMNMAAPQAQGDPIKIVTTHQFAPNEIRQIEQAAAPTKVEIIICRNRGEFKRRLPEAEVIYGGLRRGEIDSAPHVQWVMNGGAGVENTPQDLRDHPVPFTNYARTFAPGISETAIGLLLALTHRIHTYMKQFYVDKEMTRLGTPKSDHHVELAGRVMGIVGMGGIGTAIARRAHYGLDMRIVATDAKPIAKPHFVEELHDPTWFEEMVGQVDVLVSAVPHTPVTERMFNADIFSKMKKTAYFICMSRGKVFDDMALVKALKEGWIAGAGLDVFAPDPAPKGHPIYELDNVVMTPHTSGWSPDRQVRLINLFSENVHRYSKGQPLINVVDKQAGY
;
A
#
# COMPACT_ATOMS: atom_id res chain seq x y z
N MET A 1 11.62 -24.62 -61.51
CA MET A 1 10.22 -25.10 -61.45
C MET A 1 10.12 -26.13 -60.33
N ALA A 2 9.48 -25.79 -59.24
CA ALA A 2 8.83 -26.71 -58.31
C ALA A 2 8.05 -25.84 -57.29
N LYS A 3 6.74 -25.85 -57.37
CA LYS A 3 5.80 -25.22 -56.46
C LYS A 3 5.61 -26.14 -55.25
N ASN A 4 5.86 -25.68 -54.05
CA ASN A 4 5.45 -26.36 -52.82
C ASN A 4 4.21 -25.72 -52.25
N ASN A 5 3.13 -26.46 -52.28
CA ASN A 5 1.85 -26.20 -51.63
C ASN A 5 1.97 -26.33 -50.10
N VAL A 6 1.55 -25.31 -49.34
CA VAL A 6 1.35 -25.40 -47.91
C VAL A 6 -0.11 -25.72 -47.65
N SER A 7 -0.35 -26.86 -47.03
CA SER A 7 -1.64 -27.42 -46.65
C SER A 7 -2.28 -26.61 -45.51
N ARG A 8 -3.57 -26.28 -45.72
CA ARG A 8 -4.46 -25.73 -44.69
C ARG A 8 -4.81 -26.82 -43.68
N ARG A 9 -4.46 -26.61 -42.42
CA ARG A 9 -4.93 -27.45 -41.29
C ARG A 9 -6.33 -27.05 -40.87
N THR A 10 -7.21 -28.02 -40.95
CA THR A 10 -8.62 -28.06 -40.55
C THR A 10 -8.78 -27.81 -39.04
N PHE A 11 -9.62 -26.85 -38.66
CA PHE A 11 -10.12 -26.75 -37.29
C PHE A 11 -11.20 -27.79 -37.05
N VAL A 12 -10.95 -28.71 -36.15
CA VAL A 12 -11.98 -29.64 -35.63
C VAL A 12 -12.71 -28.99 -34.49
N THR A 13 -13.99 -28.73 -34.68
CA THR A 13 -14.92 -28.27 -33.63
C THR A 13 -15.36 -29.51 -32.84
N LEU A 14 -14.93 -29.62 -31.61
CA LEU A 14 -15.47 -30.62 -30.67
C LEU A 14 -16.59 -29.94 -29.85
N ALA A 15 -17.82 -30.27 -30.19
CA ALA A 15 -18.97 -30.08 -29.33
C ALA A 15 -18.98 -31.19 -28.28
N GLY A 16 -18.80 -30.83 -27.02
CA GLY A 16 -18.79 -31.76 -25.90
C GLY A 16 -19.64 -31.23 -24.73
N GLY A 17 -20.60 -32.03 -24.37
CA GLY A 17 -21.74 -31.79 -23.52
C GLY A 17 -21.44 -31.15 -22.14
N ALA A 18 -22.38 -30.32 -21.71
CA ALA A 18 -22.46 -29.79 -20.36
C ALA A 18 -22.79 -30.92 -19.37
N ALA A 19 -21.79 -31.32 -18.59
CA ALA A 19 -22.03 -32.10 -17.37
C ALA A 19 -22.28 -31.10 -16.23
N ALA A 20 -23.50 -31.15 -15.68
CA ALA A 20 -23.89 -30.38 -14.49
C ALA A 20 -23.05 -30.84 -13.28
N VAL A 21 -22.26 -29.92 -12.75
CA VAL A 21 -21.59 -30.07 -11.46
C VAL A 21 -22.61 -29.76 -10.36
N PRO A 22 -22.85 -30.63 -9.35
CA PRO A 22 -23.76 -30.32 -8.28
C PRO A 22 -23.22 -29.15 -7.44
N ALA A 23 -24.08 -28.18 -7.18
CA ALA A 23 -23.81 -27.08 -6.28
C ALA A 23 -23.56 -27.61 -4.86
N ALA A 24 -22.28 -27.69 -4.46
CA ALA A 24 -21.92 -27.87 -3.06
C ALA A 24 -22.33 -26.61 -2.31
N ALA A 25 -23.21 -26.77 -1.35
CA ALA A 25 -23.69 -25.74 -0.46
C ALA A 25 -22.51 -25.00 0.19
N ALA A 26 -22.28 -23.73 -0.19
CA ALA A 26 -21.41 -22.83 0.50
C ALA A 26 -21.99 -22.58 1.90
N GLN A 27 -21.52 -23.33 2.89
CA GLN A 27 -21.74 -22.96 4.29
C GLN A 27 -21.06 -21.61 4.52
N GLY A 28 -21.90 -20.57 4.66
CA GLY A 28 -21.46 -19.21 4.92
C GLY A 28 -20.65 -19.14 6.21
N ARG A 29 -19.33 -19.02 6.07
CA ARG A 29 -18.51 -18.51 7.16
C ARG A 29 -18.90 -17.05 7.34
N LYS A 30 -19.62 -16.76 8.43
CA LYS A 30 -19.88 -15.39 8.88
C LYS A 30 -18.53 -14.67 8.94
N ALA A 31 -18.37 -13.63 8.12
CA ALA A 31 -17.26 -12.71 8.28
C ALA A 31 -17.28 -12.22 9.73
N VAL A 32 -16.17 -12.36 10.43
CA VAL A 32 -16.00 -11.80 11.76
C VAL A 32 -15.94 -10.28 11.56
N VAL A 33 -17.10 -9.64 11.67
CA VAL A 33 -17.22 -8.18 11.66
C VAL A 33 -16.66 -7.71 12.99
N SER A 34 -15.60 -6.87 12.94
CA SER A 34 -15.05 -6.24 14.14
C SER A 34 -16.18 -5.59 14.95
N PRO A 35 -16.19 -5.69 16.29
CA PRO A 35 -17.21 -5.08 17.14
C PRO A 35 -17.41 -3.56 16.91
N ALA A 36 -16.38 -2.85 16.45
CA ALA A 36 -16.46 -1.43 16.06
C ALA A 36 -17.35 -1.17 14.83
N ALA A 37 -17.63 -2.19 14.00
CA ALA A 37 -18.52 -2.05 12.84
C ALA A 37 -20.01 -2.14 13.20
N MET A 38 -20.36 -2.51 14.44
CA MET A 38 -21.74 -2.74 14.86
C MET A 38 -22.45 -1.51 15.48
N ASN A 39 -21.72 -0.42 15.78
CA ASN A 39 -22.31 0.79 16.40
C ASN A 39 -22.14 2.01 15.48
N MET A 40 -22.66 1.95 14.28
CA MET A 40 -22.94 3.17 13.52
C MET A 40 -24.29 3.70 14.02
N ALA A 41 -24.27 4.81 14.75
CA ALA A 41 -25.48 5.60 14.96
C ALA A 41 -26.04 5.96 13.56
N ALA A 42 -27.31 5.72 13.33
CA ALA A 42 -27.98 6.21 12.11
C ALA A 42 -27.81 7.74 12.04
N PRO A 43 -27.73 8.34 10.84
CA PRO A 43 -27.69 9.79 10.68
C PRO A 43 -28.79 10.44 11.53
N GLN A 44 -28.47 11.57 12.15
CA GLN A 44 -29.46 12.31 12.94
C GLN A 44 -30.69 12.64 12.09
N ALA A 45 -31.85 12.60 12.67
CA ALA A 45 -33.21 12.85 12.18
C ALA A 45 -33.40 13.06 10.66
N GLN A 46 -34.29 12.29 10.05
CA GLN A 46 -34.70 12.45 8.64
C GLN A 46 -35.02 13.92 8.33
N GLY A 47 -34.15 14.60 7.62
CA GLY A 47 -34.37 15.96 7.11
C GLY A 47 -33.16 16.89 7.16
N ASP A 48 -32.26 16.73 8.11
CA ASP A 48 -31.08 17.60 8.22
C ASP A 48 -29.93 17.12 7.30
N PRO A 49 -29.15 18.06 6.72
CA PRO A 49 -28.00 17.70 5.91
C PRO A 49 -26.87 17.09 6.75
N ILE A 50 -26.16 16.09 6.21
CA ILE A 50 -24.90 15.58 6.77
C ILE A 50 -23.87 16.70 6.69
N LYS A 51 -23.38 17.19 7.81
CA LYS A 51 -22.38 18.27 7.88
C LYS A 51 -20.96 17.71 7.88
N ILE A 52 -20.24 17.94 6.78
CA ILE A 52 -18.85 17.54 6.60
C ILE A 52 -17.95 18.74 6.78
N VAL A 53 -17.12 18.76 7.84
CA VAL A 53 -16.18 19.86 8.13
C VAL A 53 -14.78 19.46 7.72
N THR A 54 -14.11 20.32 6.93
CA THR A 54 -12.78 20.04 6.39
C THR A 54 -11.96 21.30 6.13
N THR A 55 -10.63 21.16 6.04
CA THR A 55 -9.73 22.16 5.46
C THR A 55 -9.33 21.78 4.02
N HIS A 56 -9.73 20.59 3.55
CA HIS A 56 -9.44 20.15 2.20
C HIS A 56 -10.28 20.93 1.18
N GLN A 57 -9.66 21.36 0.11
CA GLN A 57 -10.31 22.10 -0.97
C GLN A 57 -10.81 21.09 -2.02
N PHE A 58 -12.07 20.72 -1.93
CA PHE A 58 -12.68 19.88 -2.96
C PHE A 58 -12.96 20.70 -4.24
N ALA A 59 -12.71 20.10 -5.38
CA ALA A 59 -13.10 20.68 -6.66
C ALA A 59 -14.65 20.61 -6.84
N PRO A 60 -15.28 21.51 -7.66
CA PRO A 60 -16.73 21.52 -7.82
C PRO A 60 -17.35 20.20 -8.32
N ASN A 61 -16.62 19.44 -9.13
CA ASN A 61 -17.04 18.11 -9.58
C ASN A 61 -16.98 17.06 -8.46
N GLU A 62 -16.01 17.18 -7.56
CA GLU A 62 -15.87 16.30 -6.39
C GLU A 62 -16.98 16.53 -5.38
N ILE A 63 -17.33 17.80 -5.13
CA ILE A 63 -18.48 18.17 -4.29
C ILE A 63 -19.76 17.55 -4.85
N ARG A 64 -20.03 17.73 -6.14
CA ARG A 64 -21.22 17.14 -6.78
C ARG A 64 -21.25 15.61 -6.67
N GLN A 65 -20.10 14.96 -6.80
CA GLN A 65 -19.99 13.50 -6.65
C GLN A 65 -20.35 13.04 -5.23
N ILE A 66 -19.85 13.75 -4.21
CA ILE A 66 -20.15 13.47 -2.80
C ILE A 66 -21.64 13.66 -2.51
N GLU A 67 -22.23 14.77 -2.97
CA GLU A 67 -23.66 15.07 -2.81
C GLU A 67 -24.54 14.02 -3.49
N GLN A 68 -24.20 13.61 -4.72
CA GLN A 68 -24.91 12.57 -5.45
C GLN A 68 -24.84 11.20 -4.75
N ALA A 69 -23.70 10.88 -4.16
CA ALA A 69 -23.50 9.62 -3.43
C ALA A 69 -24.42 9.51 -2.19
N ALA A 70 -24.69 10.61 -1.52
CA ALA A 70 -25.56 10.63 -0.34
C ALA A 70 -27.06 10.61 -0.68
N ALA A 71 -27.46 10.94 -1.92
CA ALA A 71 -28.85 11.14 -2.29
C ALA A 71 -29.78 9.99 -1.85
N PRO A 72 -31.01 10.30 -1.37
CA PRO A 72 -31.68 11.62 -1.28
C PRO A 72 -31.28 12.46 -0.05
N THR A 73 -30.40 11.97 0.84
CA THR A 73 -29.90 12.72 2.00
C THR A 73 -29.05 13.90 1.50
N LYS A 74 -29.30 15.10 2.03
CA LYS A 74 -28.51 16.28 1.70
C LYS A 74 -27.14 16.23 2.40
N VAL A 75 -26.14 16.85 1.80
CA VAL A 75 -24.81 17.03 2.38
C VAL A 75 -24.47 18.52 2.36
N GLU A 76 -23.93 19.01 3.46
CA GLU A 76 -23.36 20.35 3.58
C GLU A 76 -21.85 20.22 3.81
N ILE A 77 -21.02 20.62 2.83
CA ILE A 77 -19.57 20.56 2.92
C ILE A 77 -19.04 21.92 3.36
N ILE A 78 -18.54 22.01 4.58
CA ILE A 78 -18.01 23.22 5.20
C ILE A 78 -16.49 23.22 5.01
N ILE A 79 -16.03 23.91 3.95
CA ILE A 79 -14.60 24.03 3.62
C ILE A 79 -14.01 25.23 4.37
N CYS A 80 -13.18 24.96 5.36
CA CYS A 80 -12.53 25.94 6.20
C CYS A 80 -11.24 26.46 5.56
N ARG A 81 -11.01 27.77 5.55
CA ARG A 81 -9.84 28.41 4.95
C ARG A 81 -8.54 28.13 5.71
N ASN A 82 -8.64 27.90 6.99
CA ASN A 82 -7.50 27.63 7.86
C ASN A 82 -7.90 26.84 9.11
N ARG A 83 -6.90 26.44 9.91
CA ARG A 83 -7.11 25.65 11.10
C ARG A 83 -7.92 26.36 12.20
N GLY A 84 -7.80 27.69 12.29
CA GLY A 84 -8.58 28.48 13.26
C GLY A 84 -10.09 28.46 12.95
N GLU A 85 -10.44 28.59 11.67
CA GLU A 85 -11.82 28.45 11.21
C GLU A 85 -12.31 27.01 11.40
N PHE A 86 -11.50 26.01 11.05
CA PHE A 86 -11.82 24.61 11.26
C PHE A 86 -12.20 24.33 12.72
N LYS A 87 -11.39 24.80 13.69
CA LYS A 87 -11.69 24.63 15.11
C LYS A 87 -13.04 25.25 15.52
N ARG A 88 -13.36 26.42 15.00
CA ARG A 88 -14.65 27.08 15.29
C ARG A 88 -15.85 26.34 14.73
N ARG A 89 -15.64 25.56 13.64
CA ARG A 89 -16.70 24.81 12.95
C ARG A 89 -16.84 23.36 13.46
N LEU A 90 -15.88 22.86 14.25
CA LEU A 90 -15.95 21.50 14.81
C LEU A 90 -17.26 21.19 15.58
N PRO A 91 -17.85 22.14 16.36
CA PRO A 91 -19.12 21.86 17.03
C PRO A 91 -20.29 21.53 16.09
N GLU A 92 -20.21 21.88 14.81
CA GLU A 92 -21.24 21.60 13.83
C GLU A 92 -20.99 20.30 13.06
N ALA A 93 -19.81 19.68 13.23
CA ALA A 93 -19.37 18.55 12.43
C ALA A 93 -20.10 17.26 12.82
N GLU A 94 -20.74 16.63 11.87
CA GLU A 94 -21.18 15.22 11.93
C GLU A 94 -20.12 14.31 11.34
N VAL A 95 -19.47 14.76 10.27
CA VAL A 95 -18.34 14.09 9.63
C VAL A 95 -17.14 15.04 9.57
N ILE A 96 -15.98 14.56 9.96
CA ILE A 96 -14.73 15.30 9.81
C ILE A 96 -13.89 14.65 8.72
N TYR A 97 -13.53 15.42 7.69
CA TYR A 97 -12.62 14.99 6.65
C TYR A 97 -11.25 15.64 6.81
N GLY A 98 -10.21 14.81 6.99
CA GLY A 98 -8.83 15.23 7.21
C GLY A 98 -8.35 14.91 8.62
N GLY A 99 -7.08 15.23 8.89
CA GLY A 99 -6.45 14.92 10.18
C GLY A 99 -6.93 15.86 11.31
N LEU A 100 -7.16 15.29 12.49
CA LEU A 100 -7.34 16.02 13.74
C LEU A 100 -6.02 16.18 14.48
N ARG A 101 -5.91 17.28 15.25
CA ARG A 101 -4.83 17.50 16.22
C ARG A 101 -5.34 17.14 17.63
N ARG A 102 -4.40 16.96 18.54
CA ARG A 102 -4.71 16.68 19.95
C ARG A 102 -5.68 17.72 20.53
N GLY A 103 -6.72 17.27 21.22
CA GLY A 103 -7.77 18.08 21.84
C GLY A 103 -8.85 18.60 20.88
N GLU A 104 -8.78 18.29 19.59
CA GLU A 104 -9.79 18.77 18.63
C GLU A 104 -11.01 17.86 18.57
N ILE A 105 -10.86 16.58 18.85
CA ILE A 105 -12.00 15.65 18.88
C ILE A 105 -13.01 16.04 19.96
N ASP A 106 -12.55 16.51 21.12
CA ASP A 106 -13.41 16.95 22.22
C ASP A 106 -14.25 18.20 21.88
N SER A 107 -13.83 18.96 20.85
CA SER A 107 -14.56 20.11 20.34
C SER A 107 -15.64 19.77 19.30
N ALA A 108 -15.83 18.50 19.00
CA ALA A 108 -16.78 18.00 17.99
C ALA A 108 -17.83 17.07 18.62
N PRO A 109 -18.75 17.58 19.48
CA PRO A 109 -19.67 16.76 20.27
C PRO A 109 -20.68 15.96 19.43
N HIS A 110 -20.89 16.33 18.18
CA HIS A 110 -21.83 15.67 17.28
C HIS A 110 -21.15 14.75 16.25
N VAL A 111 -19.82 14.59 16.33
CA VAL A 111 -19.09 13.79 15.34
C VAL A 111 -19.48 12.32 15.40
N GLN A 112 -19.82 11.76 14.25
CA GLN A 112 -20.20 10.36 14.07
C GLN A 112 -19.16 9.59 13.24
N TRP A 113 -18.31 10.27 12.48
CA TRP A 113 -17.29 9.67 11.65
C TRP A 113 -16.13 10.63 11.36
N VAL A 114 -14.90 10.11 11.45
CA VAL A 114 -13.69 10.84 11.06
C VAL A 114 -13.01 10.10 9.91
N MET A 115 -12.73 10.79 8.80
CA MET A 115 -11.97 10.26 7.66
C MET A 115 -10.57 10.87 7.65
N ASN A 116 -9.53 10.02 7.73
CA ASN A 116 -8.15 10.47 7.57
C ASN A 116 -7.87 10.90 6.12
N GLY A 117 -7.08 11.95 5.92
CA GLY A 117 -6.68 12.43 4.60
C GLY A 117 -5.63 11.56 3.87
N GLY A 118 -5.13 10.52 4.51
CA GLY A 118 -4.12 9.60 3.97
C GLY A 118 -4.34 8.15 4.38
N ALA A 119 -3.44 7.26 3.97
CA ALA A 119 -3.48 5.86 4.38
C ALA A 119 -2.81 5.62 5.74
N GLY A 120 -1.69 6.29 6.02
CA GLY A 120 -0.98 6.15 7.30
C GLY A 120 -1.72 6.79 8.46
N VAL A 121 -1.72 6.15 9.61
CA VAL A 121 -2.42 6.58 10.82
C VAL A 121 -1.48 6.66 12.05
N GLU A 122 -0.19 6.54 11.82
CA GLU A 122 0.85 6.58 12.86
C GLU A 122 0.86 7.90 13.66
N ASN A 123 0.47 9.01 13.03
CA ASN A 123 0.40 10.34 13.65
C ASN A 123 -0.99 10.69 14.24
N THR A 124 -1.90 9.72 14.32
CA THR A 124 -3.21 9.92 14.91
C THR A 124 -3.07 10.26 16.39
N PRO A 125 -3.65 11.39 16.88
CA PRO A 125 -3.58 11.77 18.28
C PRO A 125 -4.21 10.73 19.19
N GLN A 126 -3.69 10.62 20.43
CA GLN A 126 -4.13 9.61 21.38
C GLN A 126 -5.61 9.78 21.75
N ASP A 127 -6.08 11.00 21.93
CA ASP A 127 -7.48 11.32 22.21
C ASP A 127 -8.44 10.80 21.11
N LEU A 128 -8.06 10.91 19.83
CA LEU A 128 -8.83 10.29 18.74
C LEU A 128 -8.72 8.75 18.76
N ARG A 129 -7.55 8.20 19.13
CA ARG A 129 -7.39 6.73 19.24
C ARG A 129 -8.31 6.17 20.32
N ASP A 130 -8.44 6.87 21.43
CA ASP A 130 -9.25 6.46 22.59
C ASP A 130 -10.75 6.78 22.40
N HIS A 131 -11.09 7.72 21.52
CA HIS A 131 -12.46 8.11 21.25
C HIS A 131 -13.24 6.99 20.51
N PRO A 132 -14.51 6.73 20.85
CA PRO A 132 -15.29 5.64 20.23
C PRO A 132 -15.65 5.86 18.75
N VAL A 133 -15.55 7.10 18.23
CA VAL A 133 -15.95 7.44 16.86
C VAL A 133 -15.25 6.56 15.83
N PRO A 134 -15.96 6.04 14.81
CA PRO A 134 -15.35 5.37 13.68
C PRO A 134 -14.31 6.26 12.99
N PHE A 135 -13.12 5.69 12.73
CA PHE A 135 -12.03 6.35 12.05
C PHE A 135 -11.65 5.55 10.81
N THR A 136 -11.73 6.15 9.63
CA THR A 136 -11.41 5.50 8.36
C THR A 136 -10.22 6.15 7.69
N ASN A 137 -9.56 5.42 6.79
CA ASN A 137 -8.41 5.90 6.05
C ASN A 137 -8.47 5.52 4.57
N TYR A 138 -7.45 5.92 3.82
CA TYR A 138 -7.29 5.61 2.41
C TYR A 138 -6.45 4.35 2.14
N ALA A 139 -6.54 3.34 3.00
CA ALA A 139 -5.87 2.06 2.76
C ALA A 139 -6.23 1.50 1.37
N ARG A 140 -5.27 0.86 0.72
CA ARG A 140 -5.36 0.27 -0.64
C ARG A 140 -5.43 1.27 -1.80
N THR A 141 -5.81 2.53 -1.58
CA THR A 141 -6.01 3.53 -2.65
C THR A 141 -4.71 3.86 -3.40
N PHE A 142 -3.59 3.81 -2.70
CA PHE A 142 -2.27 4.12 -3.23
C PHE A 142 -1.54 2.91 -3.84
N ALA A 143 -2.11 1.71 -3.69
CA ALA A 143 -1.46 0.46 -4.06
C ALA A 143 -1.00 0.38 -5.54
N PRO A 144 -1.73 0.90 -6.55
CA PRO A 144 -1.25 0.85 -7.93
C PRO A 144 0.11 1.52 -8.10
N GLY A 145 0.24 2.82 -7.82
CA GLY A 145 1.50 3.57 -8.01
C GLY A 145 2.63 3.02 -7.14
N ILE A 146 2.37 2.73 -5.86
CA ILE A 146 3.37 2.19 -4.95
C ILE A 146 3.91 0.85 -5.45
N SER A 147 3.04 -0.05 -5.91
CA SER A 147 3.49 -1.36 -6.40
C SER A 147 4.24 -1.27 -7.73
N GLU A 148 3.91 -0.32 -8.60
CA GLU A 148 4.64 -0.03 -9.82
C GLU A 148 6.05 0.50 -9.52
N THR A 149 6.15 1.43 -8.57
CA THR A 149 7.44 1.94 -8.10
C THR A 149 8.30 0.84 -7.48
N ALA A 150 7.72 -0.05 -6.66
CA ALA A 150 8.44 -1.19 -6.07
C ALA A 150 9.06 -2.08 -7.15
N ILE A 151 8.29 -2.43 -8.18
CA ILE A 151 8.80 -3.22 -9.32
C ILE A 151 9.84 -2.42 -10.10
N GLY A 152 9.62 -1.11 -10.31
CA GLY A 152 10.59 -0.23 -10.98
C GLY A 152 11.93 -0.15 -10.25
N LEU A 153 11.93 0.01 -8.92
CA LEU A 153 13.14 -0.01 -8.09
C LEU A 153 13.87 -1.36 -8.17
N LEU A 154 13.11 -2.47 -8.10
CA LEU A 154 13.68 -3.81 -8.22
C LEU A 154 14.34 -4.02 -9.60
N LEU A 155 13.65 -3.68 -10.69
CA LEU A 155 14.21 -3.79 -12.04
C LEU A 155 15.40 -2.86 -12.26
N ALA A 156 15.36 -1.64 -11.70
CA ALA A 156 16.49 -0.72 -11.77
C ALA A 156 17.76 -1.31 -11.13
N LEU A 157 17.61 -2.05 -10.03
CA LEU A 157 18.70 -2.74 -9.34
C LEU A 157 19.15 -3.98 -10.12
N THR A 158 18.24 -4.90 -10.42
CA THR A 158 18.56 -6.20 -11.02
C THR A 158 19.10 -6.10 -12.43
N HIS A 159 18.67 -5.10 -13.21
CA HIS A 159 19.16 -4.82 -14.57
C HIS A 159 20.18 -3.68 -14.64
N ARG A 160 20.67 -3.17 -13.50
CA ARG A 160 21.69 -2.11 -13.43
C ARG A 160 21.29 -0.81 -14.15
N ILE A 161 19.99 -0.55 -14.31
CA ILE A 161 19.47 0.60 -15.05
C ILE A 161 19.99 1.91 -14.43
N HIS A 162 19.99 2.01 -13.10
CA HIS A 162 20.50 3.17 -12.35
C HIS A 162 21.98 3.45 -12.64
N THR A 163 22.80 2.43 -12.80
CA THR A 163 24.22 2.58 -13.13
C THR A 163 24.40 3.07 -14.58
N TYR A 164 23.66 2.50 -15.51
CA TYR A 164 23.68 2.96 -16.92
C TYR A 164 23.12 4.39 -17.07
N MET A 165 22.11 4.75 -16.27
CA MET A 165 21.63 6.14 -16.24
C MET A 165 22.68 7.12 -15.73
N LYS A 166 23.47 6.75 -14.70
CA LYS A 166 24.62 7.56 -14.25
C LYS A 166 25.63 7.74 -15.36
N GLN A 167 26.04 6.66 -16.04
CA GLN A 167 26.94 6.77 -17.21
C GLN A 167 26.40 7.72 -18.27
N PHE A 168 25.13 7.57 -18.65
CA PHE A 168 24.52 8.39 -19.67
C PHE A 168 24.40 9.87 -19.29
N TYR A 169 23.86 10.16 -18.11
CA TYR A 169 23.56 11.54 -17.71
C TYR A 169 24.73 12.27 -17.06
N VAL A 170 25.58 11.56 -16.31
CA VAL A 170 26.67 12.18 -15.54
C VAL A 170 28.00 12.04 -16.27
N ASP A 171 28.39 10.78 -16.58
CA ASP A 171 29.69 10.49 -17.16
C ASP A 171 29.76 10.82 -18.65
N LYS A 172 28.59 10.91 -19.34
CA LYS A 172 28.45 11.14 -20.79
C LYS A 172 29.18 10.07 -21.63
N GLU A 173 29.30 8.88 -21.08
CA GLU A 173 29.93 7.74 -21.70
C GLU A 173 29.08 6.51 -21.45
N MET A 174 29.04 5.56 -22.42
CA MET A 174 28.32 4.30 -22.29
C MET A 174 29.27 3.13 -22.48
N THR A 175 29.59 2.47 -21.38
CA THR A 175 30.38 1.27 -21.41
C THR A 175 29.60 0.09 -20.86
N ARG A 176 29.85 -1.11 -21.40
CA ARG A 176 29.22 -2.34 -20.90
C ARG A 176 29.78 -2.63 -19.49
N LEU A 177 28.88 -2.82 -18.53
CA LEU A 177 29.25 -3.29 -17.20
C LEU A 177 29.50 -4.80 -17.25
N GLY A 178 30.79 -5.16 -17.24
CA GLY A 178 31.21 -6.55 -17.21
C GLY A 178 31.18 -7.29 -18.57
N THR A 179 31.42 -8.59 -18.51
CA THR A 179 31.42 -9.49 -19.64
C THR A 179 30.16 -10.37 -19.59
N PRO A 180 29.81 -11.10 -20.68
CA PRO A 180 28.70 -12.08 -20.64
C PRO A 180 28.84 -13.17 -19.56
N LYS A 181 30.00 -13.30 -18.94
CA LYS A 181 30.29 -14.25 -17.86
C LYS A 181 30.23 -13.60 -16.46
N SER A 182 30.07 -12.30 -16.36
CA SER A 182 29.96 -11.61 -15.08
C SER A 182 28.50 -11.40 -14.73
N ASP A 183 28.10 -11.84 -13.54
CA ASP A 183 26.73 -11.84 -13.02
C ASP A 183 26.20 -10.43 -12.67
N HIS A 184 26.23 -9.50 -13.65
CA HIS A 184 25.80 -8.12 -13.38
C HIS A 184 24.30 -7.91 -13.54
N HIS A 185 23.63 -8.74 -14.32
CA HIS A 185 22.18 -8.72 -14.48
C HIS A 185 21.57 -9.94 -13.80
N VAL A 186 20.44 -9.74 -13.13
CA VAL A 186 19.73 -10.80 -12.40
C VAL A 186 18.34 -10.95 -13.02
N GLU A 187 18.07 -12.11 -13.61
CA GLU A 187 16.72 -12.48 -14.04
C GLU A 187 15.87 -12.85 -12.81
N LEU A 188 14.62 -12.39 -12.81
CA LEU A 188 13.69 -12.58 -11.69
C LEU A 188 12.79 -13.81 -11.85
N ALA A 189 12.64 -14.32 -13.06
CA ALA A 189 11.82 -15.51 -13.33
C ALA A 189 12.27 -16.71 -12.48
N GLY A 190 11.30 -17.34 -11.79
CA GLY A 190 11.53 -18.47 -10.89
C GLY A 190 12.14 -18.11 -9.52
N ARG A 191 12.56 -16.86 -9.29
CA ARG A 191 13.08 -16.41 -7.99
C ARG A 191 11.97 -16.18 -6.98
N VAL A 192 12.32 -16.23 -5.71
CA VAL A 192 11.37 -16.11 -4.59
C VAL A 192 11.34 -14.67 -4.09
N MET A 193 10.13 -14.07 -4.07
CA MET A 193 9.86 -12.80 -3.42
C MET A 193 9.11 -13.03 -2.11
N GLY A 194 9.71 -12.59 -1.00
CA GLY A 194 9.09 -12.58 0.32
C GLY A 194 8.41 -11.23 0.58
N ILE A 195 7.13 -11.25 0.89
CA ILE A 195 6.35 -10.05 1.20
C ILE A 195 6.03 -10.02 2.71
N VAL A 196 6.49 -8.98 3.40
CA VAL A 196 6.13 -8.72 4.78
C VAL A 196 4.98 -7.72 4.81
N GLY A 197 3.77 -8.21 5.13
CA GLY A 197 2.51 -7.45 5.07
C GLY A 197 1.77 -7.62 3.73
N MET A 198 0.75 -8.47 3.72
CA MET A 198 -0.12 -8.76 2.56
C MET A 198 -1.39 -7.89 2.53
N GLY A 199 -1.26 -6.64 2.99
CA GLY A 199 -2.29 -5.62 2.81
C GLY A 199 -2.46 -5.21 1.33
N GLY A 200 -3.05 -4.05 1.08
CA GLY A 200 -3.30 -3.58 -0.30
C GLY A 200 -2.04 -3.42 -1.13
N ILE A 201 -0.97 -2.88 -0.55
CA ILE A 201 0.33 -2.65 -1.23
C ILE A 201 1.03 -3.99 -1.48
N GLY A 202 1.23 -4.80 -0.42
CA GLY A 202 1.91 -6.09 -0.54
C GLY A 202 1.22 -7.02 -1.53
N THR A 203 -0.11 -7.13 -1.49
CA THR A 203 -0.89 -7.92 -2.47
C THR A 203 -0.71 -7.40 -3.91
N ALA A 204 -0.66 -6.07 -4.11
CA ALA A 204 -0.48 -5.49 -5.44
C ALA A 204 0.93 -5.72 -6.00
N ILE A 205 1.97 -5.65 -5.14
CA ILE A 205 3.35 -5.98 -5.51
C ILE A 205 3.46 -7.47 -5.86
N ALA A 206 2.98 -8.34 -4.96
CA ALA A 206 3.00 -9.79 -5.14
C ALA A 206 2.35 -10.22 -6.46
N ARG A 207 1.17 -9.65 -6.77
CA ARG A 207 0.47 -9.95 -8.02
C ARG A 207 1.26 -9.54 -9.26
N ARG A 208 1.90 -8.34 -9.24
CA ARG A 208 2.72 -7.87 -10.36
C ARG A 208 3.99 -8.70 -10.53
N ALA A 209 4.64 -9.05 -9.44
CA ALA A 209 5.83 -9.89 -9.46
C ALA A 209 5.52 -11.30 -9.98
N HIS A 210 4.41 -11.89 -9.55
CA HIS A 210 4.00 -13.23 -9.99
C HIS A 210 3.63 -13.25 -11.48
N TYR A 211 2.66 -12.42 -11.90
CA TYR A 211 2.14 -12.48 -13.27
C TYR A 211 2.97 -11.73 -14.31
N GLY A 212 3.79 -10.77 -13.90
CA GLY A 212 4.58 -9.95 -14.81
C GLY A 212 6.05 -10.33 -14.88
N LEU A 213 6.57 -11.02 -13.87
CA LEU A 213 7.99 -11.39 -13.75
C LEU A 213 8.20 -12.86 -13.42
N ASP A 214 7.14 -13.68 -13.47
CA ASP A 214 7.16 -15.12 -13.18
C ASP A 214 7.84 -15.47 -11.82
N MET A 215 7.74 -14.59 -10.84
CA MET A 215 8.30 -14.82 -9.51
C MET A 215 7.40 -15.71 -8.65
N ARG A 216 8.03 -16.50 -7.80
CA ARG A 216 7.35 -17.26 -6.74
C ARG A 216 7.14 -16.34 -5.54
N ILE A 217 5.95 -16.38 -4.93
CA ILE A 217 5.58 -15.47 -3.84
C ILE A 217 5.38 -16.24 -2.55
N VAL A 218 6.07 -15.80 -1.51
CA VAL A 218 5.85 -16.21 -0.12
C VAL A 218 5.61 -14.97 0.74
N ALA A 219 4.86 -15.09 1.84
CA ALA A 219 4.49 -13.89 2.59
C ALA A 219 4.22 -14.15 4.07
N THR A 220 4.28 -13.08 4.86
CA THR A 220 3.74 -13.03 6.22
C THR A 220 2.75 -11.87 6.38
N ASP A 221 1.72 -12.08 7.22
CA ASP A 221 0.79 -11.01 7.63
C ASP A 221 0.34 -11.24 9.08
N ALA A 222 0.22 -10.14 9.84
CA ALA A 222 -0.26 -10.20 11.23
C ALA A 222 -1.77 -10.47 11.33
N LYS A 223 -2.53 -10.17 10.28
CA LYS A 223 -3.97 -10.45 10.21
C LYS A 223 -4.22 -11.79 9.55
N PRO A 224 -5.18 -12.58 10.05
CA PRO A 224 -5.60 -13.80 9.38
C PRO A 224 -6.36 -13.45 8.09
N ILE A 225 -5.66 -13.46 6.98
CA ILE A 225 -6.22 -13.20 5.65
C ILE A 225 -6.27 -14.49 4.82
N ALA A 226 -7.20 -14.56 3.87
CA ALA A 226 -7.24 -15.67 2.92
C ALA A 226 -6.00 -15.59 2.01
N LYS A 227 -5.27 -16.72 1.89
CA LYS A 227 -4.10 -16.82 1.01
C LYS A 227 -4.54 -16.67 -0.45
N PRO A 228 -4.04 -15.66 -1.20
CA PRO A 228 -4.28 -15.56 -2.64
C PRO A 228 -3.72 -16.77 -3.38
N HIS A 229 -4.37 -17.20 -4.47
CA HIS A 229 -3.97 -18.39 -5.21
C HIS A 229 -2.58 -18.31 -5.84
N PHE A 230 -2.07 -17.10 -6.09
CA PHE A 230 -0.73 -16.86 -6.64
C PHE A 230 0.36 -16.75 -5.56
N VAL A 231 0.02 -16.93 -4.29
CA VAL A 231 0.96 -16.97 -3.17
C VAL A 231 1.17 -18.44 -2.76
N GLU A 232 2.41 -18.89 -2.78
CA GLU A 232 2.74 -20.27 -2.44
C GLU A 232 2.56 -20.54 -0.95
N GLU A 233 3.10 -19.65 -0.12
CA GLU A 233 3.03 -19.74 1.34
C GLU A 233 2.63 -18.40 1.95
N LEU A 234 1.73 -18.45 2.92
CA LEU A 234 1.32 -17.30 3.73
C LEU A 234 1.19 -17.75 5.18
N HIS A 235 2.00 -17.16 6.04
CA HIS A 235 2.06 -17.47 7.46
C HIS A 235 1.88 -16.21 8.31
N ASP A 236 1.77 -16.41 9.63
CA ASP A 236 1.84 -15.33 10.60
C ASP A 236 3.29 -14.80 10.78
N PRO A 237 3.50 -13.71 11.52
CA PRO A 237 4.82 -13.09 11.66
C PRO A 237 5.89 -13.97 12.33
N THR A 238 5.54 -15.09 12.99
CA THR A 238 6.54 -15.98 13.62
C THR A 238 7.43 -16.67 12.60
N TRP A 239 6.94 -16.80 11.36
CA TRP A 239 7.70 -17.37 10.24
C TRP A 239 8.65 -16.37 9.55
N PHE A 240 8.66 -15.10 9.96
CA PHE A 240 9.39 -14.02 9.26
C PHE A 240 10.89 -14.32 9.12
N GLU A 241 11.57 -14.74 10.19
CA GLU A 241 13.00 -14.98 10.15
C GLU A 241 13.39 -16.17 9.26
N GLU A 242 12.58 -17.22 9.25
CA GLU A 242 12.78 -18.36 8.35
C GLU A 242 12.59 -17.95 6.89
N MET A 243 11.55 -17.17 6.59
CA MET A 243 11.28 -16.64 5.25
C MET A 243 12.45 -15.81 4.74
N VAL A 244 13.04 -14.95 5.57
CA VAL A 244 14.14 -14.04 5.20
C VAL A 244 15.34 -14.79 4.61
N GLY A 245 15.70 -15.95 5.15
CA GLY A 245 16.81 -16.77 4.65
C GLY A 245 16.56 -17.43 3.29
N GLN A 246 15.32 -17.54 2.86
CA GLN A 246 14.92 -18.30 1.67
C GLN A 246 14.69 -17.41 0.44
N VAL A 247 14.45 -16.10 0.62
CA VAL A 247 14.00 -15.22 -0.45
C VAL A 247 15.15 -14.56 -1.22
N ASP A 248 14.91 -14.26 -2.50
CA ASP A 248 15.82 -13.51 -3.36
C ASP A 248 15.48 -12.02 -3.37
N VAL A 249 14.24 -11.67 -3.02
CA VAL A 249 13.77 -10.29 -2.84
C VAL A 249 12.93 -10.25 -1.58
N LEU A 250 13.27 -9.38 -0.63
CA LEU A 250 12.50 -9.12 0.58
C LEU A 250 11.79 -7.78 0.45
N VAL A 251 10.47 -7.77 0.53
CA VAL A 251 9.65 -6.55 0.40
C VAL A 251 8.98 -6.21 1.72
N SER A 252 9.17 -4.99 2.19
CA SER A 252 8.45 -4.42 3.32
C SER A 252 7.22 -3.65 2.85
N ALA A 253 6.03 -4.08 3.27
CA ALA A 253 4.74 -3.43 3.04
C ALA A 253 3.90 -3.33 4.33
N VAL A 254 4.56 -3.33 5.50
CA VAL A 254 3.95 -3.23 6.82
C VAL A 254 3.71 -1.77 7.24
N PRO A 255 2.70 -1.46 8.08
CA PRO A 255 2.60 -0.16 8.72
C PRO A 255 3.72 0.03 9.75
N HIS A 256 4.03 1.28 10.10
CA HIS A 256 4.88 1.57 11.24
C HIS A 256 4.04 1.48 12.53
N THR A 257 4.44 0.57 13.41
CA THR A 257 3.87 0.32 14.74
C THR A 257 5.01 0.06 15.73
N PRO A 258 4.78 0.03 17.03
CA PRO A 258 5.81 -0.36 18.00
C PRO A 258 6.42 -1.75 17.72
N VAL A 259 5.64 -2.68 17.13
CA VAL A 259 6.13 -4.04 16.79
C VAL A 259 7.00 -4.04 15.54
N THR A 260 6.71 -3.17 14.56
CA THR A 260 7.43 -3.13 13.29
C THR A 260 8.57 -2.10 13.27
N GLU A 261 8.72 -1.31 14.34
CA GLU A 261 9.84 -0.36 14.44
C GLU A 261 11.17 -1.09 14.43
N ARG A 262 12.04 -0.72 13.47
CA ARG A 262 13.36 -1.35 13.24
C ARG A 262 13.34 -2.88 13.15
N MET A 263 12.21 -3.46 12.68
CA MET A 263 12.14 -4.91 12.50
C MET A 263 13.14 -5.42 11.45
N PHE A 264 13.49 -4.60 10.45
CA PHE A 264 14.55 -4.89 9.51
C PHE A 264 15.86 -4.29 10.02
N ASN A 265 16.53 -5.02 10.90
CA ASN A 265 17.77 -4.65 11.59
C ASN A 265 18.98 -5.44 11.06
N ALA A 266 20.14 -5.26 11.69
CA ALA A 266 21.38 -5.92 11.29
C ALA A 266 21.29 -7.46 11.31
N ASP A 267 20.56 -8.03 12.29
CA ASP A 267 20.37 -9.47 12.39
C ASP A 267 19.58 -9.99 11.19
N ILE A 268 18.49 -9.33 10.84
CA ILE A 268 17.66 -9.67 9.68
C ILE A 268 18.43 -9.53 8.36
N PHE A 269 19.16 -8.43 8.16
CA PHE A 269 19.96 -8.27 6.94
C PHE A 269 21.07 -9.32 6.82
N SER A 270 21.66 -9.75 7.95
CA SER A 270 22.70 -10.79 7.95
C SER A 270 22.17 -12.19 7.62
N LYS A 271 20.88 -12.45 7.83
CA LYS A 271 20.20 -13.70 7.49
C LYS A 271 19.76 -13.78 6.03
N MET A 272 19.70 -12.65 5.31
CA MET A 272 19.37 -12.63 3.90
C MET A 272 20.46 -13.30 3.04
N LYS A 273 20.08 -13.78 1.86
CA LYS A 273 21.05 -14.22 0.86
C LYS A 273 21.93 -13.04 0.43
N LYS A 274 23.22 -13.26 0.22
CA LYS A 274 24.14 -12.23 -0.32
C LYS A 274 23.72 -11.70 -1.69
N THR A 275 22.92 -12.48 -2.43
CA THR A 275 22.35 -12.10 -3.73
C THR A 275 20.98 -11.46 -3.62
N ALA A 276 20.41 -11.32 -2.42
CA ALA A 276 19.07 -10.82 -2.22
C ALA A 276 19.00 -9.29 -2.26
N TYR A 277 17.82 -8.80 -2.61
CA TYR A 277 17.49 -7.36 -2.64
C TYR A 277 16.45 -7.04 -1.56
N PHE A 278 16.59 -5.88 -0.91
CA PHE A 278 15.60 -5.35 0.02
C PHE A 278 14.82 -4.21 -0.63
N ILE A 279 13.48 -4.28 -0.65
CA ILE A 279 12.59 -3.24 -1.20
C ILE A 279 11.68 -2.72 -0.09
N CYS A 280 11.77 -1.43 0.25
CA CYS A 280 10.96 -0.85 1.31
C CYS A 280 9.95 0.17 0.77
N MET A 281 8.66 -0.20 0.85
CA MET A 281 7.52 0.62 0.43
C MET A 281 6.60 0.96 1.62
N SER A 282 7.14 0.93 2.82
CA SER A 282 6.43 1.07 4.10
C SER A 282 6.58 2.45 4.71
N ARG A 283 7.44 2.53 5.74
CA ARG A 283 7.88 3.73 6.44
C ARG A 283 9.38 3.60 6.77
N GLY A 284 10.11 4.71 6.78
CA GLY A 284 11.54 4.67 7.07
C GLY A 284 11.88 4.10 8.45
N LYS A 285 11.01 4.25 9.44
CA LYS A 285 11.23 3.73 10.79
C LYS A 285 11.13 2.21 10.93
N VAL A 286 10.67 1.47 9.91
CA VAL A 286 10.59 0.01 9.98
C VAL A 286 11.95 -0.68 9.80
N PHE A 287 12.94 0.03 9.27
CA PHE A 287 14.30 -0.50 9.15
C PHE A 287 15.31 0.37 9.91
N ASP A 288 16.42 -0.24 10.29
CA ASP A 288 17.60 0.46 10.83
C ASP A 288 18.46 0.90 9.64
N ASP A 289 18.53 2.22 9.42
CA ASP A 289 19.22 2.81 8.28
C ASP A 289 20.72 2.56 8.28
N MET A 290 21.37 2.62 9.46
CA MET A 290 22.80 2.36 9.59
C MET A 290 23.14 0.88 9.46
N ALA A 291 22.24 -0.01 9.93
CA ALA A 291 22.37 -1.43 9.69
C ALA A 291 22.24 -1.78 8.19
N LEU A 292 21.33 -1.12 7.48
CA LEU A 292 21.18 -1.26 6.04
C LEU A 292 22.43 -0.78 5.28
N VAL A 293 22.95 0.40 5.64
CA VAL A 293 24.22 0.92 5.07
C VAL A 293 25.36 -0.08 5.27
N LYS A 294 25.50 -0.64 6.47
CA LYS A 294 26.51 -1.65 6.75
C LYS A 294 26.32 -2.91 5.91
N ALA A 295 25.09 -3.43 5.85
CA ALA A 295 24.76 -4.63 5.07
C ALA A 295 25.09 -4.47 3.58
N LEU A 296 24.83 -3.28 3.02
CA LEU A 296 25.13 -2.97 1.62
C LEU A 296 26.62 -2.78 1.36
N LYS A 297 27.36 -2.07 2.25
CA LYS A 297 28.82 -1.86 2.15
C LYS A 297 29.60 -3.16 2.29
N GLU A 298 29.19 -4.03 3.21
CA GLU A 298 29.87 -5.30 3.49
C GLU A 298 29.37 -6.46 2.59
N GLY A 299 28.39 -6.19 1.71
CA GLY A 299 27.87 -7.21 0.77
C GLY A 299 27.08 -8.32 1.46
N TRP A 300 26.39 -8.02 2.55
CA TRP A 300 25.44 -8.97 3.17
C TRP A 300 24.23 -9.17 2.27
N ILE A 301 23.82 -8.12 1.54
CA ILE A 301 22.79 -8.14 0.52
C ILE A 301 23.27 -7.46 -0.76
N ALA A 302 22.66 -7.78 -1.90
CA ALA A 302 23.08 -7.27 -3.20
C ALA A 302 22.70 -5.80 -3.43
N GLY A 303 21.58 -5.36 -2.91
CA GLY A 303 21.12 -3.98 -3.09
C GLY A 303 19.81 -3.66 -2.36
N ALA A 304 19.43 -2.38 -2.36
CA ALA A 304 18.17 -1.93 -1.77
C ALA A 304 17.43 -0.89 -2.63
N GLY A 305 16.11 -1.02 -2.69
CA GLY A 305 15.20 -0.05 -3.31
C GLY A 305 14.28 0.58 -2.26
N LEU A 306 14.32 1.90 -2.12
CA LEU A 306 13.66 2.60 -1.01
C LEU A 306 12.79 3.75 -1.56
N ASP A 307 11.51 3.82 -1.13
CA ASP A 307 10.68 5.01 -1.36
C ASP A 307 10.55 5.86 -0.08
N VAL A 308 11.02 5.34 1.05
CA VAL A 308 10.86 5.95 2.38
C VAL A 308 12.15 5.96 3.16
N PHE A 309 12.30 6.92 4.09
CA PHE A 309 13.43 7.05 4.99
C PHE A 309 13.02 7.61 6.35
N ALA A 310 13.92 7.68 7.34
CA ALA A 310 13.66 8.31 8.63
C ALA A 310 14.90 9.07 9.13
N PRO A 311 14.89 10.44 9.13
CA PRO A 311 13.82 11.30 8.65
C PRO A 311 13.63 11.24 7.13
N ASP A 312 12.45 11.62 6.65
CA ASP A 312 12.08 11.53 5.25
C ASP A 312 12.01 12.94 4.64
N PRO A 313 12.80 13.26 3.58
CA PRO A 313 13.78 12.39 2.92
C PRO A 313 15.05 12.17 3.76
N ALA A 314 15.92 11.24 3.31
CA ALA A 314 17.23 11.01 3.92
C ALA A 314 18.03 12.31 4.04
N PRO A 315 18.68 12.61 5.19
CA PRO A 315 19.39 13.87 5.39
C PRO A 315 20.59 13.98 4.47
N LYS A 316 20.90 15.24 4.08
CA LYS A 316 22.10 15.53 3.29
C LYS A 316 23.37 14.99 3.98
N GLY A 317 24.21 14.29 3.23
CA GLY A 317 25.44 13.70 3.73
C GLY A 317 25.27 12.36 4.42
N HIS A 318 24.06 11.79 4.41
CA HIS A 318 23.85 10.43 4.91
C HIS A 318 24.65 9.41 4.07
N PRO A 319 25.32 8.42 4.69
CA PRO A 319 26.17 7.45 3.98
C PRO A 319 25.44 6.63 2.90
N ILE A 320 24.14 6.56 2.94
CA ILE A 320 23.32 5.86 1.94
C ILE A 320 23.51 6.43 0.52
N TYR A 321 23.81 7.75 0.40
CA TYR A 321 24.03 8.43 -0.88
C TYR A 321 25.34 8.07 -1.56
N GLU A 322 26.27 7.45 -0.83
CA GLU A 322 27.57 7.00 -1.35
C GLU A 322 27.54 5.60 -1.94
N LEU A 323 26.38 4.91 -1.87
CA LEU A 323 26.25 3.53 -2.28
C LEU A 323 25.76 3.39 -3.71
N ASP A 324 26.46 2.60 -4.52
CA ASP A 324 26.10 2.34 -5.92
C ASP A 324 25.02 1.23 -6.08
N ASN A 325 24.71 0.52 -5.00
CA ASN A 325 23.73 -0.57 -4.96
C ASN A 325 22.42 -0.18 -4.25
N VAL A 326 22.09 1.13 -4.26
CA VAL A 326 20.85 1.66 -3.72
C VAL A 326 20.15 2.51 -4.78
N VAL A 327 18.83 2.35 -4.90
CA VAL A 327 17.96 3.24 -5.68
C VAL A 327 16.86 3.77 -4.77
N MET A 328 16.67 5.10 -4.76
CA MET A 328 15.70 5.74 -3.87
C MET A 328 14.78 6.68 -4.63
N THR A 329 13.54 6.78 -4.15
CA THR A 329 12.57 7.83 -4.52
C THR A 329 12.15 8.60 -3.27
N PRO A 330 11.76 9.91 -3.38
CA PRO A 330 11.54 10.75 -2.22
C PRO A 330 10.09 10.66 -1.70
N HIS A 331 9.63 9.47 -1.34
CA HIS A 331 8.30 9.17 -0.82
C HIS A 331 7.16 9.64 -1.76
N THR A 332 7.34 9.42 -3.05
CA THR A 332 6.41 9.87 -4.11
C THR A 332 5.72 8.73 -4.83
N SER A 333 6.01 7.49 -4.48
CA SER A 333 5.46 6.29 -5.14
C SER A 333 3.92 6.23 -5.16
N GLY A 334 3.28 6.85 -4.18
CA GLY A 334 1.82 6.95 -4.12
C GLY A 334 1.23 8.10 -4.97
N TRP A 335 2.04 8.92 -5.63
CA TRP A 335 1.58 10.08 -6.38
C TRP A 335 1.25 9.71 -7.82
N SER A 336 0.01 9.99 -8.24
CA SER A 336 -0.42 9.87 -9.63
C SER A 336 -1.66 10.74 -9.87
N PRO A 337 -1.92 11.20 -11.09
CA PRO A 337 -3.16 11.90 -11.42
C PRO A 337 -4.41 11.09 -11.05
N ASP A 338 -4.39 9.78 -11.29
CA ASP A 338 -5.53 8.88 -11.01
C ASP A 338 -5.78 8.65 -9.52
N ARG A 339 -4.80 9.00 -8.67
CA ARG A 339 -4.94 8.90 -7.21
C ARG A 339 -6.16 9.70 -6.72
N GLN A 340 -6.31 10.96 -7.18
CA GLN A 340 -7.38 11.84 -6.74
C GLN A 340 -8.75 11.23 -7.03
N VAL A 341 -8.92 10.64 -8.21
CA VAL A 341 -10.17 9.94 -8.59
C VAL A 341 -10.47 8.80 -7.62
N ARG A 342 -9.46 8.00 -7.26
CA ARG A 342 -9.63 6.89 -6.30
C ARG A 342 -9.96 7.38 -4.88
N LEU A 343 -9.33 8.49 -4.44
CA LEU A 343 -9.62 9.09 -3.13
C LEU A 343 -11.08 9.54 -3.05
N ILE A 344 -11.54 10.30 -4.04
CA ILE A 344 -12.91 10.79 -4.08
C ILE A 344 -13.92 9.65 -4.20
N ASN A 345 -13.65 8.64 -5.00
CA ASN A 345 -14.52 7.47 -5.12
C ASN A 345 -14.71 6.76 -3.77
N LEU A 346 -13.61 6.53 -3.04
CA LEU A 346 -13.69 5.89 -1.72
C LEU A 346 -14.41 6.77 -0.70
N PHE A 347 -14.15 8.08 -0.70
CA PHE A 347 -14.83 8.99 0.21
C PHE A 347 -16.33 9.07 -0.11
N SER A 348 -16.71 9.23 -1.37
CA SER A 348 -18.11 9.24 -1.82
C SER A 348 -18.82 7.93 -1.48
N GLU A 349 -18.18 6.78 -1.67
CA GLU A 349 -18.72 5.48 -1.27
C GLU A 349 -18.94 5.41 0.25
N ASN A 350 -18.02 5.91 1.06
CA ASN A 350 -18.22 5.95 2.50
C ASN A 350 -19.31 6.96 2.93
N VAL A 351 -19.45 8.09 2.23
CA VAL A 351 -20.59 9.03 2.44
C VAL A 351 -21.92 8.36 2.08
N HIS A 352 -21.96 7.61 0.97
CA HIS A 352 -23.13 6.80 0.59
C HIS A 352 -23.49 5.81 1.70
N ARG A 353 -22.52 5.01 2.15
CA ARG A 353 -22.72 4.01 3.21
C ARG A 353 -23.17 4.65 4.51
N TYR A 354 -22.55 5.75 4.90
CA TYR A 354 -22.93 6.51 6.07
C TYR A 354 -24.37 6.99 6.00
N SER A 355 -24.78 7.59 4.86
CA SER A 355 -26.16 8.08 4.64
C SER A 355 -27.23 6.97 4.68
N LYS A 356 -26.83 5.71 4.51
CA LYS A 356 -27.70 4.52 4.54
C LYS A 356 -27.54 3.69 5.83
N GLY A 357 -26.76 4.14 6.80
CA GLY A 357 -26.47 3.36 8.02
C GLY A 357 -25.70 2.06 7.75
N GLN A 358 -24.94 2.00 6.64
CA GLN A 358 -24.16 0.82 6.26
C GLN A 358 -22.75 0.89 6.85
N PRO A 359 -22.07 -0.26 7.09
CA PRO A 359 -20.69 -0.29 7.56
C PRO A 359 -19.74 0.47 6.62
N LEU A 360 -18.87 1.33 7.17
CA LEU A 360 -17.86 2.06 6.43
C LEU A 360 -16.73 1.13 5.93
N ILE A 361 -16.11 1.54 4.83
CA ILE A 361 -14.94 0.87 4.26
C ILE A 361 -13.66 1.43 4.90
N ASN A 362 -12.65 0.59 5.09
CA ASN A 362 -11.33 0.93 5.65
C ASN A 362 -11.43 1.56 7.05
N VAL A 363 -12.25 0.98 7.92
CA VAL A 363 -12.25 1.33 9.35
C VAL A 363 -10.90 0.89 9.95
N VAL A 364 -10.24 1.85 10.58
CA VAL A 364 -8.95 1.65 11.24
C VAL A 364 -9.14 0.94 12.57
N ASP A 365 -8.37 -0.11 12.80
CA ASP A 365 -8.17 -0.63 14.14
C ASP A 365 -7.24 0.32 14.91
N LYS A 366 -7.82 1.18 15.75
CA LYS A 366 -7.09 2.23 16.45
C LYS A 366 -6.11 1.68 17.50
N GLN A 367 -6.33 0.48 18.00
CA GLN A 367 -5.42 -0.20 18.94
C GLN A 367 -4.24 -0.84 18.20
N ALA A 368 -4.50 -1.53 17.12
CA ALA A 368 -3.45 -2.09 16.27
C ALA A 368 -2.67 -1.01 15.50
N GLY A 369 -3.27 0.18 15.27
CA GLY A 369 -2.63 1.31 14.58
C GLY A 369 -2.62 1.18 13.05
N TYR A 370 -3.53 0.38 12.46
CA TYR A 370 -3.66 0.24 11.00
C TYR A 370 -5.01 -0.35 10.57
#